data_e64978d94763a0dc7dfa3f71aa41e73e
#
_entry.id   e64978d94763a0dc7dfa3f71aa41e73e
#
_cell.length_a   1.000
_cell.length_b   1.000
_cell.length_c   1.000
_cell.angle_alpha   90.00
_cell.angle_beta   90.00
_cell.angle_gamma   90.00
#
_symmetry.space_group_name_H-M   'P 1'
#
loop_
_entity.id
_entity.type
_entity.pdbx_description
1 polymer ?
#
loop_
_entity_poly.entity_id
_entity_poly.type
_entity_poly.pdbx_seq_one_letter_code
_entity_poly.pdbx_strand_id
1 'polypeptide(L)'
;MTPDRHGSAVIEFPSDLEILTTRQFDAPIELVFDVLTKPEHVRNWFAPFEDTMTVCSIDLRVGGDYHHVFVTGDGTECSFRGTFLEIERPTRIVDTWLFEGWPDAWAVETVDLHETDGVTTVTMNLAFRDQAGRDHMTKFDGQEDSWDKMEDYLRSLLDMGATISE
;
A
#
# COMPACT_ATOMS: atom_id res chain seq x y z
N MET A 1 -11.37 -18.74 14.24
CA MET A 1 -11.91 -18.03 13.07
C MET A 1 -11.30 -16.65 13.00
N THR A 2 -10.71 -16.30 11.87
CA THR A 2 -10.10 -14.98 11.67
C THR A 2 -11.18 -13.95 11.43
N PRO A 3 -11.20 -12.82 12.17
CA PRO A 3 -12.21 -11.80 11.93
C PRO A 3 -12.07 -11.16 10.55
N ASP A 4 -13.19 -10.72 10.01
CA ASP A 4 -13.24 -9.94 8.78
C ASP A 4 -13.00 -8.48 9.14
N ARG A 5 -11.94 -7.88 8.55
CA ARG A 5 -11.57 -6.50 8.80
C ARG A 5 -11.85 -5.58 7.62
N HIS A 6 -12.67 -6.04 6.68
CA HIS A 6 -13.07 -5.22 5.53
C HIS A 6 -13.69 -3.90 5.99
N GLY A 7 -13.28 -2.81 5.36
CA GLY A 7 -13.79 -1.49 5.68
C GLY A 7 -13.28 -0.90 6.99
N SER A 8 -12.27 -1.50 7.61
CA SER A 8 -11.79 -1.11 8.93
C SER A 8 -10.64 -0.11 8.92
N ALA A 9 -10.19 0.34 7.75
CA ALA A 9 -9.11 1.32 7.68
C ALA A 9 -9.53 2.62 8.37
N VAL A 10 -8.61 3.18 9.16
CA VAL A 10 -8.81 4.47 9.82
C VAL A 10 -8.00 5.50 9.08
N ILE A 11 -8.66 6.56 8.61
CA ILE A 11 -8.01 7.63 7.85
C ILE A 11 -8.03 8.90 8.70
N GLU A 12 -6.84 9.49 8.90
CA GLU A 12 -6.67 10.68 9.72
C GLU A 12 -5.87 11.72 8.93
N PHE A 13 -6.01 12.98 9.32
CA PHE A 13 -5.30 14.11 8.71
C PHE A 13 -4.49 14.83 9.79
N PRO A 14 -3.25 14.35 10.05
CA PRO A 14 -2.43 14.93 11.12
C PRO A 14 -2.05 16.38 10.86
N SER A 15 -2.02 16.80 9.58
CA SER A 15 -1.75 18.18 9.18
C SER A 15 -2.43 18.47 7.85
N ASP A 16 -2.34 19.72 7.38
CA ASP A 16 -2.89 20.11 6.07
C ASP A 16 -2.20 19.41 4.89
N LEU A 17 -1.05 18.80 5.12
CA LEU A 17 -0.26 18.14 4.07
C LEU A 17 -0.31 16.62 4.15
N GLU A 18 -0.86 16.05 5.21
CA GLU A 18 -0.73 14.61 5.47
C GLU A 18 -2.04 13.84 5.39
N ILE A 19 -1.92 12.60 4.92
CA ILE A 19 -2.98 11.58 5.04
C ILE A 19 -2.35 10.39 5.75
N LEU A 20 -2.90 10.02 6.91
CA LEU A 20 -2.45 8.85 7.66
C LEU A 20 -3.52 7.79 7.62
N THR A 21 -3.18 6.62 7.09
CA THR A 21 -4.08 5.46 7.04
C THR A 21 -3.54 4.36 7.94
N THR A 22 -4.42 3.77 8.75
CA THR A 22 -4.07 2.64 9.63
C THR A 22 -4.98 1.46 9.30
N ARG A 23 -4.39 0.27 9.10
CA ARG A 23 -5.13 -0.96 8.82
C ARG A 23 -4.44 -2.13 9.49
N GLN A 24 -5.22 -3.05 10.04
CA GLN A 24 -4.70 -4.26 10.67
C GLN A 24 -4.95 -5.48 9.81
N PHE A 25 -4.02 -6.44 9.91
CA PHE A 25 -4.08 -7.70 9.17
C PHE A 25 -3.77 -8.86 10.13
N ASP A 26 -4.53 -9.94 10.05
CA ASP A 26 -4.33 -11.14 10.88
C ASP A 26 -3.27 -12.04 10.22
N ALA A 27 -2.03 -11.58 10.21
CA ALA A 27 -0.91 -12.25 9.58
C ALA A 27 0.41 -11.83 10.23
N PRO A 28 1.46 -12.68 10.15
CA PRO A 28 2.78 -12.31 10.68
C PRO A 28 3.39 -11.13 9.94
N ILE A 29 4.17 -10.32 10.65
CA ILE A 29 4.74 -9.09 10.11
C ILE A 29 5.63 -9.33 8.88
N GLU A 30 6.40 -10.41 8.86
CA GLU A 30 7.28 -10.72 7.73
C GLU A 30 6.47 -11.02 6.46
N LEU A 31 5.34 -11.72 6.61
CA LEU A 31 4.47 -12.00 5.48
C LEU A 31 3.79 -10.73 4.98
N VAL A 32 3.31 -9.87 5.89
CA VAL A 32 2.70 -8.59 5.51
C VAL A 32 3.73 -7.72 4.78
N PHE A 33 4.96 -7.67 5.28
CA PHE A 33 6.02 -6.92 4.61
C PHE A 33 6.28 -7.45 3.19
N ASP A 34 6.34 -8.78 3.02
CA ASP A 34 6.54 -9.38 1.70
C ASP A 34 5.38 -9.06 0.76
N VAL A 35 4.15 -9.12 1.25
CA VAL A 35 2.96 -8.82 0.43
C VAL A 35 2.94 -7.36 0.00
N LEU A 36 3.48 -6.47 0.81
CA LEU A 36 3.59 -5.05 0.48
C LEU A 36 4.73 -4.73 -0.51
N THR A 37 5.72 -5.60 -0.65
CA THR A 37 6.98 -5.23 -1.32
C THR A 37 7.37 -6.11 -2.51
N LYS A 38 6.81 -7.30 -2.65
CA LYS A 38 7.16 -8.20 -3.75
C LYS A 38 6.17 -8.04 -4.90
N PRO A 39 6.65 -7.83 -6.14
CA PRO A 39 5.73 -7.61 -7.28
C PRO A 39 4.76 -8.78 -7.50
N GLU A 40 5.20 -10.01 -7.29
CA GLU A 40 4.34 -11.18 -7.42
C GLU A 40 3.15 -11.16 -6.45
N HIS A 41 3.28 -10.46 -5.34
CA HIS A 41 2.21 -10.26 -4.36
C HIS A 41 1.42 -8.97 -4.64
N VAL A 42 2.11 -7.85 -4.84
CA VAL A 42 1.48 -6.53 -5.00
C VAL A 42 0.49 -6.52 -6.16
N ARG A 43 0.79 -7.22 -7.25
CA ARG A 43 -0.09 -7.30 -8.41
C ARG A 43 -1.46 -7.89 -8.11
N ASN A 44 -1.62 -8.59 -6.98
CA ASN A 44 -2.86 -9.27 -6.62
C ASN A 44 -3.81 -8.41 -5.78
N TRP A 45 -3.35 -7.25 -5.28
CA TRP A 45 -4.20 -6.44 -4.41
C TRP A 45 -4.15 -4.94 -4.66
N PHE A 46 -3.11 -4.43 -5.33
CA PHE A 46 -2.90 -2.97 -5.45
C PHE A 46 -4.01 -2.28 -6.24
N ALA A 47 -4.46 -2.86 -7.35
CA ALA A 47 -5.54 -2.28 -8.14
C ALA A 47 -6.88 -2.47 -7.43
N PRO A 48 -7.63 -1.36 -7.20
CA PRO A 48 -8.93 -1.48 -6.51
C PRO A 48 -10.01 -2.02 -7.45
N PHE A 49 -11.11 -2.45 -6.85
CA PHE A 49 -12.29 -2.95 -7.56
C PHE A 49 -11.91 -4.10 -8.51
N GLU A 50 -12.36 -4.05 -9.76
CA GLU A 50 -12.01 -5.07 -10.76
C GLU A 50 -10.99 -4.54 -11.77
N ASP A 51 -10.27 -3.51 -11.39
CA ASP A 51 -9.25 -2.90 -12.24
C ASP A 51 -8.09 -3.88 -12.47
N THR A 52 -7.40 -3.73 -13.57
CA THR A 52 -6.38 -4.68 -14.00
C THR A 52 -4.98 -4.08 -13.91
N MET A 53 -4.09 -4.74 -13.17
CA MET A 53 -2.67 -4.36 -13.13
C MET A 53 -2.01 -4.68 -14.46
N THR A 54 -1.40 -3.68 -15.08
CA THR A 54 -0.64 -3.84 -16.31
C THR A 54 0.87 -3.70 -16.10
N VAL A 55 1.29 -2.99 -15.06
CA VAL A 55 2.70 -2.89 -14.68
C VAL A 55 2.81 -3.01 -13.17
N CYS A 56 3.73 -3.85 -12.71
CA CYS A 56 4.07 -3.97 -11.30
C CYS A 56 5.55 -4.26 -11.20
N SER A 57 6.35 -3.22 -10.94
CA SER A 57 7.81 -3.29 -10.92
C SER A 57 8.32 -2.72 -9.61
N ILE A 58 9.18 -3.47 -8.92
CA ILE A 58 9.75 -3.04 -7.65
C ILE A 58 11.21 -3.46 -7.61
N ASP A 59 12.10 -2.48 -7.44
CA ASP A 59 13.51 -2.70 -7.15
C ASP A 59 13.71 -2.36 -5.67
N LEU A 60 13.58 -3.36 -4.80
CA LEU A 60 13.51 -3.16 -3.35
C LEU A 60 14.90 -2.97 -2.76
N ARG A 61 15.42 -1.77 -2.90
CA ARG A 61 16.68 -1.32 -2.30
C ARG A 61 16.65 0.19 -2.18
N VAL A 62 17.42 0.74 -1.27
CA VAL A 62 17.55 2.20 -1.17
C VAL A 62 18.10 2.72 -2.49
N GLY A 63 17.42 3.71 -3.07
CA GLY A 63 17.72 4.26 -4.40
C GLY A 63 17.07 3.49 -5.54
N GLY A 64 16.43 2.33 -5.28
CA GLY A 64 15.66 1.62 -6.30
C GLY A 64 14.30 2.25 -6.51
N ASP A 65 13.69 1.98 -7.64
CA ASP A 65 12.40 2.56 -8.03
C ASP A 65 11.30 1.52 -8.03
N TYR A 66 10.05 1.99 -7.85
CA TYR A 66 8.88 1.17 -8.10
C TYR A 66 7.95 1.86 -9.10
N HIS A 67 7.19 1.06 -9.85
CA HIS A 67 6.22 1.58 -10.82
C HIS A 67 5.04 0.62 -10.88
N HIS A 68 3.85 1.15 -10.62
CA HIS A 68 2.61 0.39 -10.65
C HIS A 68 1.61 1.09 -11.56
N VAL A 69 1.03 0.36 -12.50
CA VAL A 69 -0.02 0.87 -13.38
C VAL A 69 -1.19 -0.09 -13.33
N PHE A 70 -2.39 0.45 -13.15
CA PHE A 70 -3.60 -0.33 -13.36
C PHE A 70 -4.55 0.41 -14.30
N VAL A 71 -5.43 -0.35 -14.94
CA VAL A 71 -6.40 0.18 -15.91
C VAL A 71 -7.80 -0.04 -15.34
N THR A 72 -8.58 1.04 -15.29
CA THR A 72 -9.97 1.00 -14.80
C THR A 72 -10.89 0.39 -15.87
N GLY A 73 -12.14 0.11 -15.46
CA GLY A 73 -13.14 -0.46 -16.36
C GLY A 73 -13.45 0.40 -17.60
N ASP A 74 -13.22 1.72 -17.51
CA ASP A 74 -13.43 2.64 -18.64
C ASP A 74 -12.17 2.85 -19.48
N GLY A 75 -11.08 2.12 -19.18
CA GLY A 75 -9.84 2.20 -19.94
C GLY A 75 -8.86 3.27 -19.46
N THR A 76 -9.13 3.94 -18.35
CA THR A 76 -8.22 4.95 -17.79
C THR A 76 -7.02 4.29 -17.13
N GLU A 77 -5.81 4.74 -17.47
CA GLU A 77 -4.59 4.29 -16.80
C GLU A 77 -4.35 5.10 -15.53
N CYS A 78 -4.08 4.39 -14.44
CA CYS A 78 -3.66 5.01 -13.17
C CYS A 78 -2.24 4.54 -12.89
N SER A 79 -1.28 5.46 -12.92
CA SER A 79 0.15 5.15 -12.79
C SER A 79 0.71 5.80 -11.54
N PHE A 80 1.42 4.99 -10.74
CA PHE A 80 2.06 5.40 -9.49
C PHE A 80 3.52 4.99 -9.53
N ARG A 81 4.41 5.87 -9.08
CA ARG A 81 5.84 5.57 -9.04
C ARG A 81 6.54 6.30 -7.91
N GLY A 82 7.71 5.83 -7.58
CA GLY A 82 8.55 6.47 -6.59
C GLY A 82 9.91 5.79 -6.44
N THR A 83 10.70 6.30 -5.50
CA THR A 83 12.04 5.83 -5.20
C THR A 83 12.13 5.51 -3.72
N PHE A 84 12.75 4.39 -3.36
CA PHE A 84 12.93 4.00 -1.96
C PHE A 84 14.02 4.83 -1.31
N LEU A 85 13.70 5.45 -0.17
CA LEU A 85 14.62 6.27 0.61
C LEU A 85 15.16 5.53 1.83
N GLU A 86 14.35 4.65 2.43
CA GLU A 86 14.73 3.88 3.61
C GLU A 86 13.98 2.56 3.59
N ILE A 87 14.69 1.47 3.91
CA ILE A 87 14.08 0.14 4.03
C ILE A 87 14.65 -0.51 5.28
N GLU A 88 13.76 -0.87 6.20
CA GLU A 88 14.11 -1.53 7.45
C GLU A 88 13.16 -2.70 7.64
N ARG A 89 13.53 -3.84 7.02
CA ARG A 89 12.70 -5.04 7.03
C ARG A 89 12.60 -5.61 8.45
N PRO A 90 11.42 -6.01 8.92
CA PRO A 90 10.09 -5.90 8.31
C PRO A 90 9.25 -4.76 8.86
N THR A 91 9.87 -3.70 9.38
CA THR A 91 9.19 -2.70 10.20
C THR A 91 8.95 -1.37 9.51
N ARG A 92 9.74 -1.01 8.48
CA ARG A 92 9.64 0.34 7.93
C ARG A 92 10.09 0.45 6.50
N ILE A 93 9.34 1.22 5.72
CA ILE A 93 9.71 1.63 4.36
C ILE A 93 9.39 3.11 4.23
N VAL A 94 10.35 3.87 3.70
CA VAL A 94 10.12 5.28 3.34
C VAL A 94 10.43 5.40 1.85
N ASP A 95 9.52 5.99 1.10
CA ASP A 95 9.70 6.19 -0.33
C ASP A 95 9.06 7.49 -0.78
N THR A 96 9.43 7.93 -1.98
CA THR A 96 8.69 8.99 -2.64
C THR A 96 7.47 8.38 -3.31
N TRP A 97 6.41 9.16 -3.44
CA TRP A 97 5.15 8.69 -4.00
C TRP A 97 4.61 9.72 -4.96
N LEU A 98 4.26 9.27 -6.16
CA LEU A 98 3.73 10.14 -7.20
C LEU A 98 2.61 9.42 -7.94
N PHE A 99 1.45 10.06 -8.03
CA PHE A 99 0.40 9.66 -8.94
C PHE A 99 0.56 10.47 -10.24
N GLU A 100 0.84 9.80 -11.35
CA GLU A 100 1.14 10.49 -12.59
C GLU A 100 -0.04 11.27 -13.17
N GLY A 101 -1.27 10.96 -12.74
CA GLY A 101 -2.46 11.75 -13.10
C GLY A 101 -2.47 13.14 -12.50
N TRP A 102 -1.65 13.39 -11.49
CA TRP A 102 -1.48 14.70 -10.86
C TRP A 102 -0.03 14.85 -10.39
N PRO A 103 0.91 15.09 -11.32
CA PRO A 103 2.35 15.07 -10.99
C PRO A 103 2.79 16.07 -9.94
N ASP A 104 2.05 17.18 -9.76
CA ASP A 104 2.40 18.17 -8.75
C ASP A 104 2.08 17.72 -7.32
N ALA A 105 1.32 16.65 -7.15
CA ALA A 105 0.92 16.12 -5.84
C ALA A 105 1.84 15.00 -5.38
N TRP A 106 3.16 15.17 -5.54
CA TRP A 106 4.08 14.17 -5.03
C TRP A 106 4.15 14.21 -3.49
N ALA A 107 4.47 13.08 -2.91
CA ALA A 107 4.49 12.92 -1.45
C ALA A 107 5.69 12.10 -1.03
N VAL A 108 6.01 12.16 0.27
CA VAL A 108 6.88 11.17 0.91
C VAL A 108 5.96 10.21 1.67
N GLU A 109 6.08 8.94 1.36
CA GLU A 109 5.31 7.89 2.00
C GLU A 109 6.15 7.20 3.06
N THR A 110 5.60 7.08 4.27
CA THR A 110 6.21 6.30 5.35
C THR A 110 5.26 5.19 5.71
N VAL A 111 5.73 3.96 5.59
CA VAL A 111 4.97 2.77 5.97
C VAL A 111 5.66 2.12 7.16
N ASP A 112 4.95 2.02 8.27
CA ASP A 112 5.43 1.36 9.49
C ASP A 112 4.58 0.15 9.78
N LEU A 113 5.22 -0.94 10.21
CA LEU A 113 4.56 -2.19 10.57
C LEU A 113 4.90 -2.57 12.00
N HIS A 114 3.90 -3.02 12.72
CA HIS A 114 4.04 -3.47 14.10
C HIS A 114 3.15 -4.70 14.33
N GLU A 115 3.71 -5.77 14.89
CA GLU A 115 2.95 -6.98 15.19
C GLU A 115 2.75 -7.17 16.67
N THR A 116 1.51 -7.53 17.06
CA THR A 116 1.18 -7.94 18.42
C THR A 116 0.21 -9.12 18.34
N ASP A 117 0.58 -10.24 18.94
CA ASP A 117 -0.26 -11.44 19.02
C ASP A 117 -0.79 -11.92 17.68
N GLY A 118 0.06 -11.92 16.67
CA GLY A 118 -0.30 -12.39 15.33
C GLY A 118 -1.07 -11.39 14.49
N VAL A 119 -1.27 -10.17 14.98
CA VAL A 119 -1.94 -9.09 14.25
C VAL A 119 -0.92 -8.03 13.90
N THR A 120 -0.76 -7.74 12.61
CA THR A 120 0.14 -6.70 12.13
C THR A 120 -0.63 -5.44 11.84
N THR A 121 -0.23 -4.34 12.48
CA THR A 121 -0.77 -3.00 12.21
C THR A 121 0.14 -2.32 11.22
N VAL A 122 -0.45 -1.87 10.11
CA VAL A 122 0.24 -1.10 9.06
C VAL A 122 -0.26 0.33 9.13
N THR A 123 0.67 1.27 9.27
CA THR A 123 0.36 2.69 9.12
C THR A 123 1.07 3.20 7.87
N MET A 124 0.33 3.94 7.06
CA MET A 124 0.86 4.57 5.85
C MET A 124 0.60 6.07 5.95
N ASN A 125 1.67 6.85 6.03
CA ASN A 125 1.56 8.31 6.07
C ASN A 125 2.06 8.89 4.76
N LEU A 126 1.19 9.63 4.07
CA LEU A 126 1.56 10.39 2.87
C LEU A 126 1.69 11.86 3.26
N ALA A 127 2.90 12.38 3.18
CA ALA A 127 3.17 13.80 3.43
C ALA A 127 3.36 14.48 2.07
N PHE A 128 2.34 15.21 1.64
CA PHE A 128 2.31 15.85 0.33
C PHE A 128 3.11 17.14 0.31
N ARG A 129 3.57 17.51 -0.87
CA ARG A 129 4.28 18.74 -1.13
C ARG A 129 3.46 19.98 -0.79
N ASP A 130 2.13 19.93 -1.07
CA ASP A 130 1.22 21.04 -0.79
C ASP A 130 -0.19 20.54 -0.47
N GLN A 131 -1.00 21.46 0.06
CA GLN A 131 -2.37 21.11 0.47
C GLN A 131 -3.26 20.76 -0.71
N ALA A 132 -3.06 21.40 -1.86
CA ALA A 132 -3.89 21.10 -3.04
C ALA A 132 -3.72 19.66 -3.48
N GLY A 133 -2.50 19.12 -3.45
CA GLY A 133 -2.22 17.73 -3.76
C GLY A 133 -2.85 16.79 -2.74
N ARG A 134 -2.70 17.09 -1.45
CA ARG A 134 -3.32 16.33 -0.39
C ARG A 134 -4.83 16.27 -0.57
N ASP A 135 -5.46 17.42 -0.82
CA ASP A 135 -6.92 17.51 -0.96
C ASP A 135 -7.40 16.75 -2.19
N HIS A 136 -6.65 16.80 -3.29
CA HIS A 136 -6.99 16.05 -4.50
C HIS A 136 -6.99 14.54 -4.22
N MET A 137 -5.97 14.05 -3.55
CA MET A 137 -5.83 12.62 -3.29
C MET A 137 -6.81 12.09 -2.23
N THR A 138 -7.36 12.95 -1.37
CA THR A 138 -8.39 12.52 -0.43
C THR A 138 -9.70 12.13 -1.13
N LYS A 139 -9.87 12.51 -2.39
CA LYS A 139 -11.07 12.17 -3.17
C LYS A 139 -10.98 10.78 -3.80
N PHE A 140 -9.82 10.16 -3.76
CA PHE A 140 -9.61 8.82 -4.30
C PHE A 140 -10.15 7.78 -3.33
N ASP A 141 -11.14 7.01 -3.74
CA ASP A 141 -11.86 6.07 -2.87
C ASP A 141 -11.46 4.61 -3.03
N GLY A 142 -10.51 4.32 -3.93
CA GLY A 142 -10.09 2.94 -4.20
C GLY A 142 -9.20 2.32 -3.15
N GLN A 143 -8.60 3.11 -2.25
CA GLN A 143 -7.62 2.59 -1.30
C GLN A 143 -8.20 1.57 -0.33
N GLU A 144 -9.42 1.81 0.17
CA GLU A 144 -10.07 0.87 1.09
C GLU A 144 -10.27 -0.49 0.42
N ASP A 145 -10.70 -0.49 -0.83
CA ASP A 145 -10.88 -1.72 -1.59
C ASP A 145 -9.56 -2.47 -1.78
N SER A 146 -8.47 -1.75 -2.05
CA SER A 146 -7.15 -2.36 -2.17
C SER A 146 -6.71 -3.02 -0.86
N TRP A 147 -6.95 -2.37 0.28
CA TRP A 147 -6.65 -2.95 1.60
C TRP A 147 -7.47 -4.23 1.84
N ASP A 148 -8.75 -4.21 1.47
CA ASP A 148 -9.62 -5.38 1.61
C ASP A 148 -9.15 -6.54 0.72
N LYS A 149 -8.72 -6.24 -0.51
CA LYS A 149 -8.12 -7.24 -1.39
C LYS A 149 -6.84 -7.82 -0.79
N MET A 150 -6.02 -6.98 -0.16
CA MET A 150 -4.80 -7.45 0.49
C MET A 150 -5.13 -8.39 1.65
N GLU A 151 -6.16 -8.09 2.41
CA GLU A 151 -6.62 -8.99 3.48
C GLU A 151 -7.02 -10.35 2.92
N ASP A 152 -7.83 -10.35 1.87
CA ASP A 152 -8.28 -11.60 1.24
C ASP A 152 -7.12 -12.40 0.65
N TYR A 153 -6.17 -11.70 0.04
CA TYR A 153 -4.98 -12.32 -0.51
C TYR A 153 -4.11 -12.96 0.58
N LEU A 154 -3.87 -12.24 1.68
CA LEU A 154 -3.14 -12.77 2.84
C LEU A 154 -3.82 -14.02 3.39
N ARG A 155 -5.14 -13.97 3.53
CA ARG A 155 -5.92 -15.12 4.00
C ARG A 155 -5.74 -16.32 3.08
N SER A 156 -5.76 -16.11 1.76
CA SER A 156 -5.55 -17.18 0.80
C SER A 156 -4.14 -17.78 0.89
N LEU A 157 -3.13 -16.96 1.12
CA LEU A 157 -1.76 -17.45 1.29
C LEU A 157 -1.63 -18.32 2.54
N LEU A 158 -2.23 -17.87 3.65
CA LEU A 158 -2.20 -18.63 4.91
C LEU A 158 -2.97 -19.94 4.79
N ASP A 159 -4.12 -19.94 4.09
CA ASP A 159 -4.90 -21.15 3.86
C ASP A 159 -4.15 -22.14 2.97
N MET A 160 -3.27 -21.67 2.10
CA MET A 160 -2.40 -22.51 1.27
C MET A 160 -1.17 -23.00 2.03
N GLY A 161 -1.04 -22.68 3.33
CA GLY A 161 0.09 -23.10 4.13
C GLY A 161 1.36 -22.25 3.89
N ALA A 162 1.20 -21.00 3.45
CA ALA A 162 2.33 -20.11 3.27
C ALA A 162 3.07 -19.89 4.59
N THR A 163 4.40 -19.94 4.52
CA THR A 163 5.24 -19.70 5.67
C THR A 163 6.00 -18.40 5.49
N ILE A 164 6.52 -17.88 6.61
CA ILE A 164 7.32 -16.67 6.58
C ILE A 164 8.60 -16.95 5.80
N SER A 165 8.87 -16.10 4.84
CA SER A 165 10.10 -16.17 4.05
C SER A 165 11.25 -15.60 4.87
N GLU A 166 12.31 -16.35 4.97
CA GLU A 166 13.50 -15.93 5.73
C GLU A 166 14.53 -15.24 4.87
#